data_52dfc062e41288568e4c85d0c1d72e0b
#
_entry.id   52dfc062e41288568e4c85d0c1d72e0b
#
_cell.length_a   1.000
_cell.length_b   1.000
_cell.length_c   1.000
_cell.angle_alpha   90.00
_cell.angle_beta   90.00
_cell.angle_gamma   90.00
#
_symmetry.space_group_name_H-M   'P 1'
#
loop_
_entity.id
_entity.type
_entity.pdbx_description
1 polymer ?
#
loop_
_entity_poly.entity_id
_entity_poly.type
_entity_poly.pdbx_seq_one_letter_code
_entity_poly.pdbx_strand_id
1 'polypeptide(L)'
;MEEFKSSAIDCGVVEAVQTQAFDVVVIGGGPAGMAAALAAHKAGARVAIVEHEQHLGGILRQCIHPGFGLSHFKQELTGPEYAQRFIDQVRATDITLFLDCMVIGIDSGEPTEDAAVHTVTLMS
;
A
#
# COMPACT_ATOMS: atom_id res chain seq x y z
N MET A 1 -12.60 -7.69 8.57
CA MET A 1 -13.13 -7.41 9.92
C MET A 1 -12.61 -6.06 10.39
N GLU A 2 -13.47 -5.22 10.88
CA GLU A 2 -13.12 -3.91 11.43
C GLU A 2 -13.35 -3.92 12.93
N GLU A 3 -12.40 -3.36 13.66
CA GLU A 3 -12.48 -3.23 15.12
C GLU A 3 -12.07 -1.82 15.51
N PHE A 4 -12.89 -1.17 16.35
CA PHE A 4 -12.60 0.16 16.88
C PHE A 4 -12.14 0.05 18.33
N LYS A 5 -10.98 0.65 18.59
CA LYS A 5 -10.46 0.82 19.95
C LYS A 5 -10.27 2.31 20.21
N SER A 6 -10.59 2.75 21.39
CA SER A 6 -10.30 4.11 21.81
C SER A 6 -9.15 4.13 22.81
N SER A 7 -8.26 5.06 22.64
CA SER A 7 -7.16 5.30 23.59
C SER A 7 -7.15 6.76 23.98
N ALA A 8 -6.78 7.04 25.23
CA ALA A 8 -6.58 8.39 25.72
C ALA A 8 -5.10 8.74 25.61
N ILE A 9 -4.79 9.94 25.12
CA ILE A 9 -3.44 10.49 25.11
C ILE A 9 -3.31 11.56 26.20
N ASP A 10 -2.06 11.93 26.54
CA ASP A 10 -1.73 12.79 27.68
C ASP A 10 -2.43 14.15 27.74
N CYS A 11 -2.86 14.67 26.59
CA CYS A 11 -3.62 15.91 26.52
C CYS A 11 -5.13 15.73 26.76
N GLY A 12 -5.59 14.53 27.10
CA GLY A 12 -7.01 14.22 27.29
C GLY A 12 -7.79 14.03 25.99
N VAL A 13 -7.11 13.97 24.85
CA VAL A 13 -7.73 13.68 23.56
C VAL A 13 -7.92 12.16 23.44
N VAL A 14 -9.11 11.75 23.02
CA VAL A 14 -9.41 10.35 22.75
C VAL A 14 -9.29 10.12 21.24
N GLU A 15 -8.38 9.24 20.86
CA GLU A 15 -8.23 8.81 19.47
C GLU A 15 -8.92 7.48 19.25
N ALA A 16 -9.64 7.36 18.13
CA ALA A 16 -10.20 6.10 17.69
C ALA A 16 -9.19 5.35 16.83
N VAL A 17 -8.88 4.11 17.21
CA VAL A 17 -8.02 3.21 16.44
C VAL A 17 -8.92 2.24 15.67
N GLN A 18 -8.79 2.22 14.36
CA GLN A 18 -9.52 1.31 13.49
C GLN A 18 -8.60 0.19 13.03
N THR A 19 -9.07 -1.04 13.11
CA THR A 19 -8.34 -2.23 12.66
C THR A 19 -9.07 -2.85 11.48
N GLN A 20 -8.33 -3.13 10.41
CA GLN A 20 -8.81 -3.84 9.22
C GLN A 20 -7.92 -5.04 8.92
N ALA A 21 -8.49 -6.08 8.34
CA ALA A 21 -7.77 -7.29 7.98
C ALA A 21 -7.59 -7.40 6.47
N PHE A 22 -6.40 -7.81 6.05
CA PHE A 22 -6.03 -8.06 4.66
C PHE A 22 -5.24 -9.37 4.55
N ASP A 23 -5.23 -9.96 3.38
CA ASP A 23 -4.37 -11.12 3.11
C ASP A 23 -2.93 -10.68 2.86
N VAL A 24 -2.77 -9.54 2.19
CA VAL A 24 -1.47 -8.98 1.84
C VAL A 24 -1.48 -7.47 2.09
N VAL A 25 -0.48 -6.99 2.82
CA VAL A 25 -0.21 -5.56 2.97
C VAL A 25 1.12 -5.25 2.30
N VAL A 26 1.09 -4.36 1.32
CA VAL A 26 2.28 -3.90 0.59
C VAL A 26 2.70 -2.55 1.19
N ILE A 27 3.92 -2.47 1.65
CA ILE A 27 4.49 -1.24 2.21
C ILE A 27 5.32 -0.57 1.12
N GLY A 28 4.84 0.56 0.64
CA GLY A 28 5.45 1.33 -0.43
C GLY A 28 4.64 1.26 -1.73
N GLY A 29 4.23 2.42 -2.21
CA GLY A 29 3.41 2.59 -3.42
C GLY A 29 4.22 2.92 -4.68
N GLY A 30 5.50 2.57 -4.71
CA GLY A 30 6.33 2.67 -5.91
C GLY A 30 6.02 1.57 -6.93
N PRO A 31 6.75 1.51 -8.04
CA PRO A 31 6.45 0.54 -9.11
C PRO A 31 6.51 -0.90 -8.65
N ALA A 32 7.49 -1.27 -7.84
CA ALA A 32 7.62 -2.63 -7.30
C ALA A 32 6.44 -2.99 -6.39
N GLY A 33 6.04 -2.07 -5.50
CA GLY A 33 4.90 -2.27 -4.60
C GLY A 33 3.60 -2.40 -5.37
N MET A 34 3.36 -1.53 -6.35
CA MET A 34 2.17 -1.61 -7.20
C MET A 34 2.11 -2.92 -7.99
N ALA A 35 3.24 -3.34 -8.56
CA ALA A 35 3.30 -4.61 -9.29
C ALA A 35 3.01 -5.81 -8.38
N ALA A 36 3.57 -5.82 -7.16
CA ALA A 36 3.32 -6.87 -6.18
C ALA A 36 1.85 -6.89 -5.74
N ALA A 37 1.27 -5.72 -5.49
CA ALA A 37 -0.14 -5.59 -5.10
C ALA A 37 -1.08 -6.09 -6.21
N LEU A 38 -0.81 -5.71 -7.46
CA LEU A 38 -1.60 -6.17 -8.61
C LEU A 38 -1.51 -7.68 -8.79
N ALA A 39 -0.33 -8.26 -8.62
CA ALA A 39 -0.15 -9.71 -8.70
C ALA A 39 -0.92 -10.45 -7.60
N ALA A 40 -0.85 -9.97 -6.36
CA ALA A 40 -1.60 -10.54 -5.24
C ALA A 40 -3.11 -10.41 -5.45
N HIS A 41 -3.58 -9.25 -5.90
CA HIS A 41 -4.98 -9.02 -6.23
C HIS A 41 -5.48 -9.98 -7.32
N LYS A 42 -4.69 -10.15 -8.38
CA LYS A 42 -5.01 -11.07 -9.47
C LYS A 42 -5.12 -12.52 -8.99
N ALA A 43 -4.37 -12.88 -7.96
CA ALA A 43 -4.43 -14.20 -7.33
C ALA A 43 -5.62 -14.36 -6.36
N GLY A 44 -6.44 -13.33 -6.18
CA GLY A 44 -7.65 -13.36 -5.36
C GLY A 44 -7.48 -12.86 -3.94
N ALA A 45 -6.32 -12.31 -3.58
CA ALA A 45 -6.06 -11.78 -2.24
C ALA A 45 -6.77 -10.43 -2.01
N ARG A 46 -7.14 -10.18 -0.75
CA ARG A 46 -7.52 -8.84 -0.28
C ARG A 46 -6.22 -8.09 0.00
N VAL A 47 -6.01 -7.00 -0.72
CA VAL A 47 -4.72 -6.29 -0.72
C VAL A 47 -4.88 -4.86 -0.25
N ALA A 48 -3.94 -4.40 0.56
CA ALA A 48 -3.75 -3.00 0.89
C ALA A 48 -2.35 -2.54 0.47
N ILE A 49 -2.25 -1.29 0.02
CA ILE A 49 -0.97 -0.60 -0.17
C ILE A 49 -0.90 0.53 0.85
N VAL A 50 0.22 0.61 1.55
CA VAL A 50 0.53 1.72 2.46
C VAL A 50 1.62 2.56 1.83
N GLU A 51 1.37 3.86 1.68
CA GLU A 51 2.31 4.82 1.10
C GLU A 51 2.42 6.06 1.99
N HIS A 52 3.65 6.46 2.32
CA HIS A 52 3.89 7.63 3.16
C HIS A 52 3.65 8.96 2.42
N GLU A 53 3.74 8.94 1.11
CA GLU A 53 3.42 10.11 0.29
C GLU A 53 1.91 10.18 0.02
N GLN A 54 1.47 11.35 -0.43
CA GLN A 54 0.07 11.56 -0.81
C GLN A 54 -0.29 10.91 -2.15
N HIS A 55 0.71 10.40 -2.88
CA HIS A 55 0.55 9.86 -4.22
C HIS A 55 1.35 8.57 -4.39
N LEU A 56 0.81 7.66 -5.17
CA LEU A 56 1.54 6.49 -5.66
C LEU A 56 2.59 6.91 -6.72
N GLY A 57 3.56 6.04 -6.97
CA GLY A 57 4.54 6.20 -8.04
C GLY A 57 5.99 6.26 -7.57
N GLY A 58 6.23 6.64 -6.33
CA GLY A 58 7.58 6.68 -5.75
C GLY A 58 8.54 7.56 -6.55
N ILE A 59 9.79 7.15 -6.59
CA ILE A 59 10.89 7.90 -7.26
C ILE A 59 10.67 8.12 -8.76
N LEU A 60 9.90 7.26 -9.41
CA LEU A 60 9.61 7.42 -10.85
C LEU A 60 8.93 8.74 -11.19
N ARG A 61 8.20 9.32 -10.25
CA ARG A 61 7.55 10.62 -10.46
C ARG A 61 8.56 11.76 -10.69
N GLN A 62 9.81 11.55 -10.27
CA GLN A 62 10.91 12.51 -10.44
C GLN A 62 11.80 12.18 -11.63
N CYS A 63 11.63 11.04 -12.26
CA CYS A 63 12.45 10.57 -13.39
C CYS A 63 11.82 11.00 -14.73
N ILE A 64 12.04 12.24 -15.13
CA ILE A 64 11.41 12.82 -16.32
C ILE A 64 12.07 12.46 -17.64
N HIS A 65 13.11 11.61 -17.62
CA HIS A 65 13.75 11.12 -18.85
C HIS A 65 13.04 9.86 -19.39
N PRO A 66 13.15 9.58 -20.72
CA PRO A 66 12.60 8.35 -21.29
C PRO A 66 13.47 7.13 -20.94
N GLY A 67 12.98 5.94 -21.25
CA GLY A 67 13.69 4.68 -21.05
C GLY A 67 12.95 3.66 -20.19
N PHE A 68 11.76 4.00 -19.72
CA PHE A 68 10.95 3.10 -18.89
C PHE A 68 9.90 2.38 -19.75
N GLY A 69 9.58 1.16 -19.38
CA GLY A 69 8.45 0.43 -19.93
C GLY A 69 8.69 -0.38 -21.20
N LEU A 70 9.90 -0.37 -21.76
CA LEU A 70 10.20 -1.10 -22.99
C LEU A 70 9.91 -2.60 -22.88
N SER A 71 10.26 -3.21 -21.77
CA SER A 71 10.04 -4.65 -21.54
C SER A 71 8.58 -4.96 -21.21
N HIS A 72 7.94 -4.16 -20.39
CA HIS A 72 6.62 -4.44 -19.84
C HIS A 72 5.50 -3.91 -20.75
N PHE A 73 5.56 -2.66 -21.17
CA PHE A 73 4.52 -2.02 -21.99
C PHE A 73 4.85 -1.96 -23.48
N LYS A 74 6.06 -2.38 -23.87
CA LYS A 74 6.55 -2.30 -25.27
C LYS A 74 6.59 -0.87 -25.82
N GLN A 75 6.67 0.10 -24.92
CA GLN A 75 6.76 1.53 -25.23
C GLN A 75 7.83 2.18 -24.38
N GLU A 76 8.51 3.17 -24.93
CA GLU A 76 9.46 4.00 -24.19
C GLU A 76 8.69 5.13 -23.50
N LEU A 77 8.68 5.12 -22.16
CA LEU A 77 7.92 6.06 -21.34
C LEU A 77 8.87 6.83 -20.44
N THR A 78 8.46 8.03 -20.03
CA THR A 78 9.10 8.72 -18.89
C THR A 78 8.74 8.02 -17.60
N GLY A 79 9.46 8.32 -16.51
CA GLY A 79 9.15 7.77 -15.18
C GLY A 79 7.71 8.03 -14.75
N PRO A 80 7.22 9.30 -14.80
CA PRO A 80 5.83 9.60 -14.47
C PRO A 80 4.81 8.86 -15.35
N GLU A 81 5.06 8.75 -16.63
CA GLU A 81 4.18 8.00 -17.55
C GLU A 81 4.17 6.50 -17.21
N TYR A 82 5.33 5.92 -16.92
CA TYR A 82 5.45 4.53 -16.49
C TYR A 82 4.71 4.29 -15.17
N ALA A 83 4.92 5.17 -14.19
CA ALA A 83 4.23 5.10 -12.91
C ALA A 83 2.71 5.22 -13.11
N GLN A 84 2.25 6.13 -13.97
CA GLN A 84 0.83 6.34 -14.22
C GLN A 84 0.15 5.10 -14.79
N ARG A 85 0.84 4.32 -15.61
CA ARG A 85 0.32 3.04 -16.12
C ARG A 85 -0.02 2.07 -15.00
N PHE A 86 0.86 1.96 -14.00
CA PHE A 86 0.60 1.13 -12.82
C PHE A 86 -0.48 1.72 -11.90
N ILE A 87 -0.46 3.04 -11.71
CA ILE A 87 -1.47 3.73 -10.89
C ILE A 87 -2.87 3.49 -11.45
N ASP A 88 -3.04 3.63 -12.76
CA ASP A 88 -4.32 3.41 -13.42
C ASP A 88 -4.80 1.96 -13.24
N GLN A 89 -3.90 0.98 -13.32
CA GLN A 89 -4.24 -0.41 -13.06
C GLN A 89 -4.66 -0.64 -11.62
N VAL A 90 -3.93 -0.08 -10.65
CA VAL A 90 -4.27 -0.20 -9.22
C VAL A 90 -5.62 0.44 -8.94
N ARG A 91 -5.87 1.64 -9.46
CA ARG A 91 -7.14 2.35 -9.26
C ARG A 91 -8.34 1.67 -9.91
N ALA A 92 -8.13 0.82 -10.89
CA ALA A 92 -9.18 0.01 -11.51
C ALA A 92 -9.55 -1.23 -10.67
N THR A 93 -8.86 -1.48 -9.57
CA THR A 93 -9.10 -2.60 -8.64
C THR A 93 -9.76 -2.11 -7.35
N ASP A 94 -10.11 -3.06 -6.48
CA ASP A 94 -10.59 -2.79 -5.11
C ASP A 94 -9.46 -2.80 -4.07
N ILE A 95 -8.19 -2.72 -4.50
CA ILE A 95 -7.05 -2.59 -3.60
C ILE A 95 -7.24 -1.34 -2.71
N THR A 96 -7.13 -1.54 -1.40
CA THR A 96 -7.26 -0.44 -0.45
C THR A 96 -5.95 0.35 -0.42
N LEU A 97 -6.07 1.68 -0.51
CA LEU A 97 -4.92 2.58 -0.47
C LEU A 97 -4.92 3.37 0.85
N PHE A 98 -3.82 3.26 1.58
CA PHE A 98 -3.52 4.12 2.73
C PHE A 98 -2.42 5.07 2.31
N LEU A 99 -2.82 6.25 1.83
CA LEU A 99 -1.90 7.31 1.41
C LEU A 99 -1.67 8.28 2.56
N ASP A 100 -0.55 9.00 2.53
CA ASP A 100 -0.13 9.89 3.60
C ASP A 100 -0.08 9.16 4.95
N CYS A 101 0.31 7.89 4.92
CA CYS A 101 0.36 7.00 6.07
C CYS A 101 1.74 6.41 6.24
N MET A 102 2.30 6.56 7.43
CA MET A 102 3.60 5.99 7.77
C MET A 102 3.43 4.70 8.57
N VAL A 103 4.17 3.68 8.21
CA VAL A 103 4.28 2.46 9.03
C VAL A 103 5.17 2.76 10.22
N ILE A 104 4.64 2.60 11.43
CA ILE A 104 5.37 2.84 12.68
C ILE A 104 5.69 1.57 13.45
N GLY A 105 5.16 0.43 13.03
CA GLY A 105 5.47 -0.84 13.67
C GLY A 105 4.94 -2.02 12.88
N ILE A 106 5.64 -3.14 13.02
CA ILE A 106 5.21 -4.44 12.53
C ILE A 106 5.43 -5.44 13.64
N ASP A 107 4.35 -6.05 14.10
CA ASP A 107 4.38 -7.10 15.12
C ASP A 107 4.00 -8.43 14.49
N SER A 108 4.78 -9.46 14.80
CA SER A 108 4.53 -10.82 14.34
C SER A 108 4.05 -11.65 15.52
N GLY A 109 2.83 -12.18 15.43
CA GLY A 109 2.28 -13.09 16.42
C GLY A 109 2.58 -14.55 16.08
N GLU A 110 2.17 -15.46 16.99
CA GLU A 110 2.23 -16.89 16.71
C GLU A 110 1.22 -17.25 15.61
N PRO A 111 1.63 -17.98 14.58
CA PRO A 111 0.71 -18.38 13.52
C PRO A 111 -0.34 -19.36 14.09
N THR A 112 -1.59 -19.11 13.75
CA THR A 112 -2.69 -20.05 13.97
C THR A 112 -3.27 -20.46 12.61
N GLU A 113 -4.03 -21.57 12.58
CA GLU A 113 -4.60 -22.05 11.31
C GLU A 113 -5.50 -21.02 10.61
N ASP A 114 -6.14 -20.13 11.39
CA ASP A 114 -7.16 -19.19 10.89
C ASP A 114 -6.86 -17.71 11.17
N ALA A 115 -5.69 -17.36 11.72
CA ALA A 115 -5.42 -15.99 12.16
C ALA A 115 -4.24 -15.34 11.44
N ALA A 116 -4.37 -14.03 11.20
CA ALA A 116 -3.30 -13.19 10.71
C ALA A 116 -2.08 -13.27 11.64
N VAL A 117 -0.90 -13.38 11.03
CA VAL A 117 0.37 -13.53 11.75
C VAL A 117 1.00 -12.17 12.05
N HIS A 118 0.71 -11.17 11.24
CA HIS A 118 1.36 -9.86 11.33
C HIS A 118 0.34 -8.75 11.59
N THR A 119 0.76 -7.79 12.41
CA THR A 119 0.02 -6.53 12.60
C THR A 119 0.89 -5.38 12.15
N VAL A 120 0.40 -4.61 11.19
CA VAL A 120 1.08 -3.40 10.69
C VAL A 120 0.38 -2.20 11.30
N THR A 121 1.12 -1.38 12.03
CA THR A 121 0.59 -0.18 12.67
C THR A 121 0.93 1.04 11.85
N LEU A 122 -0.09 1.84 11.54
CA LEU A 122 0.01 3.03 10.71
C LEU A 122 -0.26 4.29 11.52
N MET A 123 0.37 5.37 11.11
CA MET A 123 0.09 6.73 11.56
C MET A 123 -0.12 7.61 10.33
N SER A 124 -1.20 8.35 10.34
CA SER A 124 -1.49 9.35 9.30
C SER A 124 -1.31 10.78 9.83
#